data_53e232c9c029c3ad6bf3e54ba71c6232
#
_entry.id   53e232c9c029c3ad6bf3e54ba71c6232
#
_cell.length_a   1.000
_cell.length_b   1.000
_cell.length_c   1.000
_cell.angle_alpha   90.00
_cell.angle_beta   90.00
_cell.angle_gamma   90.00
#
_symmetry.space_group_name_H-M   'P 1'
#
loop_
_entity.id
_entity.type
_entity.pdbx_description
1 polymer ?
#
loop_
_entity_poly.entity_id
_entity_poly.type
_entity_poly.pdbx_seq_one_letter_code
_entity_poly.pdbx_strand_id
1 'polypeptide(L)'
;MQRTLPRKPFQKINITPHPKWAQDFWDELTPLKDRVVDHKYFKDIQSGKLPMDLCHKGLIDFYPLVENFPKFMALNLAKTKMGDEPGFKEARYWLIQNIKVEQNHDDWWISWAEGFGVTKEQLHSAKPSPIMDAINHYLWYVNTYGSLVEGISATNLAIEWSTGEWTMSIVDGVKSYANQGYDVVQINDRTMSWLTAHASYDDKHPYEAMEIIKLLANTPEEQEKALNVAKRSLEYYILALDDCSTSA
;
A
#
# COMPACT_ATOMS: atom_id res chain seq x y z
N MET A 1 30.23 0.54 32.96
CA MET A 1 29.48 -0.70 32.69
C MET A 1 28.26 -0.35 31.84
N GLN A 2 28.34 -0.54 30.51
CA GLN A 2 27.18 -0.41 29.63
C GLN A 2 26.31 -1.65 29.85
N ARG A 3 25.13 -1.47 30.44
CA ARG A 3 24.11 -2.52 30.47
C ARG A 3 23.53 -2.68 29.06
N THR A 4 24.03 -3.66 28.33
CA THR A 4 23.36 -4.13 27.12
C THR A 4 22.10 -4.85 27.58
N LEU A 5 20.95 -4.16 27.43
CA LEU A 5 19.67 -4.83 27.59
C LEU A 5 19.58 -5.94 26.53
N PRO A 6 19.16 -7.16 26.88
CA PRO A 6 18.98 -8.22 25.91
C PRO A 6 17.92 -7.79 24.92
N ARG A 7 18.31 -7.59 23.66
CA ARG A 7 17.35 -7.41 22.55
C ARG A 7 16.61 -8.73 22.41
N LYS A 8 15.35 -8.80 22.88
CA LYS A 8 14.47 -9.90 22.47
C LYS A 8 14.37 -9.85 20.96
N PRO A 9 14.61 -10.98 20.25
CA PRO A 9 14.41 -11.00 18.83
C PRO A 9 12.95 -10.61 18.53
N PHE A 10 12.75 -9.91 17.42
CA PHE A 10 11.44 -9.57 16.92
C PHE A 10 10.60 -10.84 16.77
N GLN A 11 9.46 -10.89 17.41
CA GLN A 11 8.58 -12.04 17.32
C GLN A 11 7.80 -11.91 16.01
N LYS A 12 8.15 -12.73 15.01
CA LYS A 12 7.45 -12.80 13.73
C LYS A 12 6.00 -13.19 13.98
N ILE A 13 5.08 -12.53 13.28
CA ILE A 13 3.66 -12.89 13.32
C ILE A 13 3.51 -14.29 12.69
N ASN A 14 2.86 -15.19 13.41
CA ASN A 14 2.55 -16.52 12.90
C ASN A 14 1.25 -16.46 12.12
N ILE A 15 1.29 -16.87 10.86
CA ILE A 15 0.10 -17.01 10.03
C ILE A 15 -0.64 -18.28 10.46
N THR A 16 -1.92 -18.13 10.78
CA THR A 16 -2.80 -19.18 11.27
C THR A 16 -3.99 -19.39 10.32
N PRO A 17 -4.61 -20.57 10.30
CA PRO A 17 -5.84 -20.78 9.54
C PRO A 17 -6.89 -19.73 9.89
N HIS A 18 -7.64 -19.27 8.91
CA HIS A 18 -8.69 -18.29 9.14
C HIS A 18 -9.90 -18.93 9.84
N PRO A 19 -10.42 -18.34 10.93
CA PRO A 19 -11.76 -18.67 11.38
C PRO A 19 -12.77 -18.29 10.29
N LYS A 20 -13.98 -18.87 10.36
CA LYS A 20 -14.98 -18.69 9.29
C LYS A 20 -15.20 -17.23 8.91
N TRP A 21 -15.37 -16.33 9.87
CA TRP A 21 -15.61 -14.92 9.59
C TRP A 21 -14.43 -14.23 8.87
N ALA A 22 -13.19 -14.62 9.20
CA ALA A 22 -12.01 -14.06 8.54
C ALA A 22 -11.83 -14.62 7.12
N GLN A 23 -12.24 -15.87 6.89
CA GLN A 23 -12.31 -16.42 5.55
C GLN A 23 -13.41 -15.72 4.72
N ASP A 24 -14.60 -15.55 5.29
CA ASP A 24 -15.70 -14.82 4.63
C ASP A 24 -15.26 -13.38 4.29
N PHE A 25 -14.56 -12.70 5.21
CA PHE A 25 -13.98 -11.37 5.00
C PHE A 25 -13.01 -11.34 3.81
N TRP A 26 -12.10 -12.31 3.77
CA TRP A 26 -11.10 -12.44 2.71
C TRP A 26 -11.77 -12.70 1.35
N ASP A 27 -12.73 -13.62 1.32
CA ASP A 27 -13.48 -13.99 0.13
C ASP A 27 -14.32 -12.81 -0.42
N GLU A 28 -14.91 -12.00 0.47
CA GLU A 28 -15.66 -10.82 0.07
C GLU A 28 -14.77 -9.66 -0.42
N LEU A 29 -13.54 -9.55 0.07
CA LEU A 29 -12.62 -8.49 -0.33
C LEU A 29 -11.92 -8.82 -1.67
N THR A 30 -11.65 -10.10 -1.93
CA THR A 30 -10.93 -10.59 -3.10
C THR A 30 -11.43 -10.02 -4.43
N PRO A 31 -12.74 -9.99 -4.75
CA PRO A 31 -13.20 -9.46 -6.03
C PRO A 31 -12.89 -7.97 -6.24
N LEU A 32 -12.89 -7.16 -5.17
CA LEU A 32 -12.51 -5.74 -5.27
C LEU A 32 -11.00 -5.59 -5.42
N LYS A 33 -10.22 -6.38 -4.68
CA LYS A 33 -8.76 -6.43 -4.82
C LYS A 33 -8.38 -6.83 -6.25
N ASP A 34 -9.01 -7.86 -6.82
CA ASP A 34 -8.76 -8.31 -8.19
C ASP A 34 -9.09 -7.23 -9.22
N ARG A 35 -10.14 -6.41 -8.99
CA ARG A 35 -10.46 -5.27 -9.87
C ARG A 35 -9.35 -4.19 -9.85
N VAL A 36 -8.65 -4.00 -8.73
CA VAL A 36 -7.47 -3.11 -8.67
C VAL A 36 -6.31 -3.74 -9.44
N VAL A 37 -5.96 -5.00 -9.12
CA VAL A 37 -4.82 -5.71 -9.71
C VAL A 37 -4.96 -5.86 -11.23
N ASP A 38 -6.15 -6.23 -11.66
CA ASP A 38 -6.51 -6.44 -13.07
C ASP A 38 -6.94 -5.16 -13.79
N HIS A 39 -6.77 -4.00 -13.18
CA HIS A 39 -7.20 -2.74 -13.78
C HIS A 39 -6.51 -2.49 -15.12
N LYS A 40 -7.23 -1.90 -16.06
CA LYS A 40 -6.72 -1.61 -17.42
C LYS A 40 -5.41 -0.80 -17.37
N TYR A 41 -5.29 0.14 -16.44
CA TYR A 41 -4.09 0.94 -16.25
C TYR A 41 -2.84 0.06 -16.08
N PHE A 42 -2.90 -0.92 -15.18
CA PHE A 42 -1.79 -1.85 -14.95
C PHE A 42 -1.59 -2.84 -16.10
N LYS A 43 -2.67 -3.31 -16.74
CA LYS A 43 -2.58 -4.18 -17.95
C LYS A 43 -1.91 -3.46 -19.12
N ASP A 44 -2.16 -2.18 -19.28
CA ASP A 44 -1.50 -1.38 -20.30
C ASP A 44 -0.01 -1.16 -19.99
N ILE A 45 0.36 -0.94 -18.69
CA ILE A 45 1.78 -0.92 -18.28
C ILE A 45 2.42 -2.29 -18.53
N GLN A 46 1.80 -3.37 -18.09
CA GLN A 46 2.30 -4.74 -18.24
C GLN A 46 2.61 -5.08 -19.70
N SER A 47 1.78 -4.61 -20.64
CA SER A 47 1.99 -4.81 -22.07
C SER A 47 2.89 -3.76 -22.72
N GLY A 48 3.42 -2.78 -21.96
CA GLY A 48 4.22 -1.66 -22.48
C GLY A 48 3.42 -0.70 -23.37
N LYS A 49 2.10 -0.62 -23.20
CA LYS A 49 1.23 0.16 -24.09
C LYS A 49 0.60 1.39 -23.42
N LEU A 50 0.82 1.59 -22.12
CA LEU A 50 0.30 2.80 -21.47
C LEU A 50 1.01 4.02 -22.06
N PRO A 51 0.30 5.03 -22.57
CA PRO A 51 0.91 6.27 -23.08
C PRO A 51 1.76 6.95 -22.00
N MET A 52 2.85 7.61 -22.42
CA MET A 52 3.82 8.21 -21.49
C MET A 52 3.19 9.31 -20.63
N ASP A 53 2.28 10.09 -21.18
CA ASP A 53 1.53 11.12 -20.44
C ASP A 53 0.68 10.50 -19.30
N LEU A 54 0.07 9.35 -19.53
CA LEU A 54 -0.66 8.62 -18.49
C LEU A 54 0.28 7.93 -17.48
N CYS A 55 1.49 7.49 -17.92
CA CYS A 55 2.53 7.04 -17.00
C CYS A 55 2.93 8.17 -16.04
N HIS A 56 3.21 9.37 -16.61
CA HIS A 56 3.55 10.55 -15.81
C HIS A 56 2.41 10.94 -14.87
N LYS A 57 1.16 10.96 -15.36
CA LYS A 57 -0.01 11.26 -14.54
C LYS A 57 -0.09 10.33 -13.33
N GLY A 58 -0.01 9.03 -13.53
CA GLY A 58 -0.06 8.07 -12.43
C GLY A 58 1.08 8.22 -11.43
N LEU A 59 2.32 8.41 -11.91
CA LEU A 59 3.47 8.62 -11.04
C LEU A 59 3.31 9.88 -10.18
N ILE A 60 2.75 10.95 -10.73
CA ILE A 60 2.52 12.21 -10.04
C ILE A 60 1.34 12.09 -9.08
N ASP A 61 0.22 11.58 -9.54
CA ASP A 61 -1.04 11.58 -8.80
C ASP A 61 -1.03 10.61 -7.61
N PHE A 62 -0.36 9.45 -7.72
CA PHE A 62 -0.21 8.51 -6.61
C PHE A 62 0.88 8.89 -5.61
N TYR A 63 1.77 9.83 -5.93
CA TYR A 63 2.85 10.21 -5.03
C TYR A 63 2.39 10.60 -3.62
N PRO A 64 1.33 11.43 -3.42
CA PRO A 64 0.86 11.77 -2.08
C PRO A 64 0.38 10.57 -1.26
N LEU A 65 -0.12 9.51 -1.90
CA LEU A 65 -0.48 8.27 -1.21
C LEU A 65 0.76 7.57 -0.66
N VAL A 66 1.81 7.45 -1.48
CA VAL A 66 3.09 6.81 -1.09
C VAL A 66 3.75 7.60 0.04
N GLU A 67 3.87 8.94 -0.09
CA GLU A 67 4.45 9.82 0.92
C GLU A 67 3.71 9.74 2.27
N ASN A 68 2.39 9.60 2.24
CA ASN A 68 1.56 9.57 3.44
C ASN A 68 1.46 8.19 4.09
N PHE A 69 1.84 7.12 3.41
CA PHE A 69 1.63 5.75 3.87
C PHE A 69 2.24 5.48 5.26
N PRO A 70 3.52 5.80 5.52
CA PRO A 70 4.09 5.66 6.87
C PRO A 70 3.39 6.53 7.93
N LYS A 71 2.80 7.67 7.53
CA LYS A 71 2.03 8.54 8.44
C LYS A 71 0.71 7.88 8.86
N PHE A 72 0.03 7.19 7.94
CA PHE A 72 -1.17 6.39 8.28
C PHE A 72 -0.83 5.28 9.28
N MET A 73 0.26 4.57 9.07
CA MET A 73 0.74 3.56 10.03
C MET A 73 1.09 4.17 11.40
N ALA A 74 1.68 5.37 11.43
CA ALA A 74 2.01 6.06 12.67
C ALA A 74 0.75 6.47 13.46
N LEU A 75 -0.32 6.88 12.77
CA LEU A 75 -1.63 7.13 13.40
C LEU A 75 -2.20 5.84 14.01
N ASN A 76 -2.09 4.71 13.32
CA ASN A 76 -2.50 3.41 13.87
C ASN A 76 -1.62 2.97 15.03
N LEU A 77 -0.31 3.21 14.95
CA LEU A 77 0.60 2.95 16.06
C LEU A 77 0.20 3.72 17.34
N ALA A 78 -0.23 4.97 17.19
CA ALA A 78 -0.69 5.79 18.30
C ALA A 78 -1.96 5.24 18.99
N LYS A 79 -2.76 4.43 18.31
CA LYS A 79 -3.98 3.78 18.86
C LYS A 79 -3.67 2.51 19.66
N THR A 80 -2.44 1.98 19.57
CA THR A 80 -2.08 0.76 20.30
C THR A 80 -1.99 1.04 21.79
N LYS A 81 -2.63 0.17 22.60
CA LYS A 81 -2.54 0.27 24.07
C LYS A 81 -1.19 -0.27 24.56
N MET A 82 -0.70 0.30 25.66
CA MET A 82 0.47 -0.23 26.37
C MET A 82 0.07 -1.44 27.20
N GLY A 83 1.06 -2.31 27.47
CA GLY A 83 0.85 -3.55 28.23
C GLY A 83 0.97 -4.80 27.36
N ASP A 84 0.57 -5.92 27.93
CA ASP A 84 0.66 -7.25 27.32
C ASP A 84 -0.69 -7.76 26.78
N GLU A 85 -1.66 -6.89 26.59
CA GLU A 85 -2.96 -7.24 26.00
C GLU A 85 -2.73 -7.80 24.58
N PRO A 86 -3.18 -9.04 24.30
CA PRO A 86 -2.99 -9.68 22.99
C PRO A 86 -3.52 -8.82 21.86
N GLY A 87 -2.87 -8.88 20.71
CA GLY A 87 -3.23 -8.10 19.54
C GLY A 87 -2.63 -6.69 19.53
N PHE A 88 -2.72 -5.92 20.63
CA PHE A 88 -2.14 -4.57 20.70
C PHE A 88 -0.62 -4.59 20.74
N LYS A 89 -0.04 -5.55 21.41
CA LYS A 89 1.42 -5.74 21.47
C LYS A 89 1.96 -6.14 20.11
N GLU A 90 1.33 -7.12 19.48
CA GLU A 90 1.68 -7.61 18.16
C GLU A 90 1.55 -6.48 17.12
N ALA A 91 0.41 -5.77 17.10
CA ALA A 91 0.17 -4.63 16.21
C ALA A 91 1.24 -3.53 16.39
N ARG A 92 1.59 -3.19 17.63
CA ARG A 92 2.60 -2.17 17.93
C ARG A 92 3.97 -2.54 17.35
N TYR A 93 4.44 -3.75 17.59
CA TYR A 93 5.73 -4.20 17.07
C TYR A 93 5.74 -4.29 15.55
N TRP A 94 4.68 -4.82 14.97
CA TRP A 94 4.51 -4.94 13.54
C TRP A 94 4.49 -3.59 12.84
N LEU A 95 3.68 -2.64 13.32
CA LEU A 95 3.62 -1.28 12.79
C LEU A 95 4.97 -0.56 12.86
N ILE A 96 5.72 -0.69 13.97
CA ILE A 96 7.06 -0.10 14.09
C ILE A 96 8.02 -0.65 13.02
N GLN A 97 7.96 -1.95 12.72
CA GLN A 97 8.82 -2.52 11.70
C GLN A 97 8.41 -2.06 10.29
N ASN A 98 7.11 -2.06 10.00
CA ASN A 98 6.61 -1.61 8.70
C ASN A 98 6.92 -0.13 8.46
N ILE A 99 6.72 0.76 9.43
CA ILE A 99 7.09 2.18 9.31
C ILE A 99 8.57 2.36 8.95
N LYS A 100 9.47 1.51 9.49
CA LYS A 100 10.90 1.57 9.14
C LYS A 100 11.20 1.17 7.70
N VAL A 101 10.40 0.30 7.12
CA VAL A 101 10.52 -0.08 5.72
C VAL A 101 9.91 1.03 4.85
N GLU A 102 8.70 1.43 5.18
CA GLU A 102 7.92 2.40 4.43
C GLU A 102 8.57 3.79 4.31
N GLN A 103 9.39 4.19 5.28
CA GLN A 103 10.11 5.47 5.21
C GLN A 103 11.05 5.63 4.01
N ASN A 104 11.40 4.52 3.32
CA ASN A 104 12.25 4.55 2.13
C ASN A 104 11.43 4.60 0.83
N HIS A 105 10.12 4.34 0.91
CA HIS A 105 9.28 4.21 -0.29
C HIS A 105 9.11 5.55 -1.01
N ASP A 106 9.14 6.66 -0.29
CA ASP A 106 9.15 8.00 -0.85
C ASP A 106 10.34 8.22 -1.80
N ASP A 107 11.57 8.02 -1.32
CA ASP A 107 12.78 8.17 -2.13
C ASP A 107 12.83 7.18 -3.30
N TRP A 108 12.32 5.96 -3.12
CA TRP A 108 12.26 4.96 -4.19
C TRP A 108 11.22 5.32 -5.25
N TRP A 109 10.06 5.85 -4.85
CA TRP A 109 9.06 6.34 -5.79
C TRP A 109 9.57 7.52 -6.61
N ILE A 110 10.23 8.49 -5.96
CA ILE A 110 10.90 9.62 -6.62
C ILE A 110 11.91 9.09 -7.65
N SER A 111 12.71 8.10 -7.27
CA SER A 111 13.69 7.48 -8.19
C SER A 111 13.01 6.81 -9.39
N TRP A 112 11.88 6.15 -9.19
CA TRP A 112 11.09 5.57 -10.28
C TRP A 112 10.51 6.65 -11.19
N ALA A 113 9.93 7.70 -10.64
CA ALA A 113 9.41 8.84 -11.38
C ALA A 113 10.49 9.53 -12.23
N GLU A 114 11.67 9.79 -11.64
CA GLU A 114 12.83 10.31 -12.35
C GLU A 114 13.26 9.40 -13.51
N GLY A 115 13.17 8.08 -13.34
CA GLY A 115 13.41 7.10 -14.38
C GLY A 115 12.48 7.24 -15.59
N PHE A 116 11.33 7.88 -15.42
CA PHE A 116 10.37 8.21 -16.50
C PHE A 116 10.38 9.69 -16.88
N GLY A 117 11.32 10.48 -16.37
CA GLY A 117 11.46 11.91 -16.70
C GLY A 117 10.57 12.83 -15.88
N VAL A 118 9.93 12.36 -14.83
CA VAL A 118 9.19 13.17 -13.87
C VAL A 118 10.11 13.62 -12.75
N THR A 119 10.27 14.94 -12.55
CA THR A 119 11.19 15.47 -11.54
C THR A 119 10.57 15.45 -10.13
N LYS A 120 11.44 15.48 -9.13
CA LYS A 120 11.02 15.62 -7.71
C LYS A 120 10.16 16.86 -7.48
N GLU A 121 10.49 17.97 -8.11
CA GLU A 121 9.75 19.23 -8.02
C GLU A 121 8.33 19.07 -8.59
N GLN A 122 8.16 18.33 -9.68
CA GLN A 122 6.85 18.03 -10.24
C GLN A 122 6.01 17.19 -9.27
N LEU A 123 6.60 16.18 -8.63
CA LEU A 123 5.91 15.38 -7.61
C LEU A 123 5.43 16.25 -6.43
N HIS A 124 6.33 17.06 -5.87
CA HIS A 124 6.04 17.88 -4.69
C HIS A 124 5.09 19.05 -4.97
N SER A 125 5.04 19.55 -6.19
CA SER A 125 4.15 20.67 -6.59
C SER A 125 2.83 20.21 -7.21
N ALA A 126 2.67 18.90 -7.37
CA ALA A 126 1.48 18.32 -7.99
C ALA A 126 0.20 18.66 -7.22
N LYS A 127 -0.86 18.85 -7.98
CA LYS A 127 -2.22 18.98 -7.44
C LYS A 127 -3.05 17.86 -8.04
N PRO A 128 -3.10 16.71 -7.37
CA PRO A 128 -3.92 15.59 -7.83
C PRO A 128 -5.37 16.01 -8.07
N SER A 129 -6.07 15.28 -8.93
CA SER A 129 -7.49 15.52 -9.14
C SER A 129 -8.26 15.27 -7.83
N PRO A 130 -9.46 15.84 -7.66
CA PRO A 130 -10.31 15.56 -6.49
C PRO A 130 -10.59 14.06 -6.28
N ILE A 131 -10.61 13.26 -7.35
CA ILE A 131 -10.80 11.81 -7.27
C ILE A 131 -9.55 11.13 -6.68
N MET A 132 -8.36 11.54 -7.15
CA MET A 132 -7.10 11.06 -6.57
C MET A 132 -6.92 11.49 -5.11
N ASP A 133 -7.33 12.72 -4.77
CA ASP A 133 -7.31 13.18 -3.38
C ASP A 133 -8.28 12.39 -2.50
N ALA A 134 -9.37 11.87 -3.04
CA ALA A 134 -10.39 11.17 -2.26
C ALA A 134 -9.85 9.94 -1.53
N ILE A 135 -8.94 9.16 -2.13
CA ILE A 135 -8.32 8.01 -1.44
C ILE A 135 -7.45 8.46 -0.27
N ASN A 136 -6.64 9.51 -0.46
CA ASN A 136 -5.82 10.07 0.62
C ASN A 136 -6.68 10.62 1.75
N HIS A 137 -7.70 11.43 1.45
CA HIS A 137 -8.62 11.98 2.44
C HIS A 137 -9.35 10.87 3.20
N TYR A 138 -9.77 9.82 2.51
CA TYR A 138 -10.41 8.69 3.14
C TYR A 138 -9.46 7.96 4.11
N LEU A 139 -8.23 7.70 3.70
CA LEU A 139 -7.24 7.04 4.55
C LEU A 139 -6.85 7.93 5.75
N TRP A 140 -6.69 9.24 5.55
CA TRP A 140 -6.52 10.18 6.67
C TRP A 140 -7.68 10.11 7.64
N TYR A 141 -8.92 10.10 7.15
CA TYR A 141 -10.12 10.01 7.97
C TYR A 141 -10.15 8.71 8.78
N VAL A 142 -10.02 7.56 8.13
CA VAL A 142 -10.09 6.26 8.81
C VAL A 142 -8.95 6.08 9.80
N ASN A 143 -7.73 6.44 9.42
CA ASN A 143 -6.57 6.31 10.28
C ASN A 143 -6.54 7.32 11.43
N THR A 144 -7.30 8.41 11.36
CA THR A 144 -7.44 9.38 12.45
C THR A 144 -8.60 9.01 13.38
N TYR A 145 -9.77 8.73 12.83
CA TYR A 145 -11.03 8.64 13.59
C TYR A 145 -11.54 7.20 13.75
N GLY A 146 -11.18 6.28 12.89
CA GLY A 146 -11.53 4.86 13.01
C GLY A 146 -10.75 4.15 14.12
N SER A 147 -11.17 2.96 14.49
CA SER A 147 -10.44 2.08 15.39
C SER A 147 -9.11 1.62 14.80
N LEU A 148 -8.25 1.00 15.64
CA LEU A 148 -7.01 0.39 15.16
C LEU A 148 -7.28 -0.69 14.09
N VAL A 149 -8.32 -1.49 14.29
CA VAL A 149 -8.72 -2.55 13.35
C VAL A 149 -9.14 -1.96 12.02
N GLU A 150 -9.99 -0.93 12.03
CA GLU A 150 -10.41 -0.23 10.81
C GLU A 150 -9.22 0.38 10.07
N GLY A 151 -8.30 1.04 10.77
CA GLY A 151 -7.11 1.63 10.16
C GLY A 151 -6.20 0.60 9.50
N ILE A 152 -5.91 -0.53 10.16
CA ILE A 152 -5.10 -1.62 9.60
C ILE A 152 -5.82 -2.26 8.40
N SER A 153 -7.13 -2.47 8.50
CA SER A 153 -7.91 -3.07 7.40
C SER A 153 -7.94 -2.19 6.16
N ALA A 154 -8.14 -0.88 6.33
CA ALA A 154 -8.23 0.07 5.23
C ALA A 154 -6.87 0.32 4.56
N THR A 155 -5.78 0.32 5.32
CA THR A 155 -4.44 0.71 4.86
C THR A 155 -3.58 -0.52 4.58
N ASN A 156 -3.14 -1.21 5.63
CA ASN A 156 -2.16 -2.29 5.50
C ASN A 156 -2.73 -3.55 4.84
N LEU A 157 -4.02 -3.88 5.06
CA LEU A 157 -4.60 -5.01 4.35
C LEU A 157 -5.01 -4.61 2.93
N ALA A 158 -5.93 -3.67 2.76
CA ALA A 158 -6.56 -3.42 1.46
C ALA A 158 -5.57 -2.83 0.43
N ILE A 159 -4.84 -1.77 0.81
CA ILE A 159 -3.93 -1.08 -0.12
C ILE A 159 -2.68 -1.93 -0.39
N GLU A 160 -2.00 -2.45 0.65
CA GLU A 160 -0.77 -3.21 0.44
C GLU A 160 -1.01 -4.52 -0.32
N TRP A 161 -2.10 -5.24 -0.04
CA TRP A 161 -2.41 -6.47 -0.76
C TRP A 161 -2.54 -6.26 -2.26
N SER A 162 -3.35 -5.28 -2.67
CA SER A 162 -3.49 -4.97 -4.08
C SER A 162 -2.21 -4.42 -4.70
N THR A 163 -1.47 -3.58 -3.95
CA THR A 163 -0.21 -2.98 -4.42
C THR A 163 0.87 -4.03 -4.66
N GLY A 164 1.06 -4.98 -3.75
CA GLY A 164 2.00 -6.08 -3.92
C GLY A 164 1.72 -6.88 -5.20
N GLU A 165 0.46 -7.28 -5.40
CA GLU A 165 0.10 -8.11 -6.57
C GLU A 165 0.23 -7.36 -7.90
N TRP A 166 -0.30 -6.12 -8.04
CA TRP A 166 -0.16 -5.43 -9.32
C TRP A 166 1.30 -5.07 -9.62
N THR A 167 2.08 -4.75 -8.58
CA THR A 167 3.51 -4.46 -8.76
C THR A 167 4.27 -5.63 -9.39
N MET A 168 4.05 -6.84 -8.88
CA MET A 168 4.63 -8.06 -9.48
C MET A 168 4.24 -8.20 -10.95
N SER A 169 3.02 -7.85 -11.31
CA SER A 169 2.52 -8.02 -12.68
C SER A 169 3.15 -7.05 -13.69
N ILE A 170 3.57 -5.85 -13.27
CA ILE A 170 4.02 -4.80 -14.18
C ILE A 170 5.54 -4.66 -14.33
N VAL A 171 6.37 -5.31 -13.49
CA VAL A 171 7.84 -5.15 -13.48
C VAL A 171 8.45 -5.29 -14.87
N ASP A 172 8.09 -6.34 -15.61
CA ASP A 172 8.66 -6.58 -16.93
C ASP A 172 8.09 -5.63 -18.00
N GLY A 173 6.83 -5.23 -17.86
CA GLY A 173 6.20 -4.20 -18.67
C GLY A 173 6.91 -2.87 -18.55
N VAL A 174 7.21 -2.44 -17.33
CA VAL A 174 7.98 -1.20 -17.06
C VAL A 174 9.36 -1.25 -17.71
N LYS A 175 10.08 -2.37 -17.62
CA LYS A 175 11.38 -2.55 -18.28
C LYS A 175 11.30 -2.39 -19.80
N SER A 176 10.17 -2.76 -20.41
CA SER A 176 10.01 -2.67 -21.87
C SER A 176 10.05 -1.25 -22.42
N TYR A 177 9.73 -0.23 -21.59
CA TYR A 177 9.78 1.18 -22.01
C TYR A 177 11.20 1.66 -22.37
N ALA A 178 12.25 1.03 -21.81
CA ALA A 178 13.63 1.34 -22.18
C ALA A 178 13.93 1.13 -23.68
N ASN A 179 13.16 0.29 -24.36
CA ASN A 179 13.37 -0.08 -25.75
C ASN A 179 12.38 0.60 -26.72
N GLN A 180 11.57 1.54 -26.24
CA GLN A 180 10.53 2.18 -27.05
C GLN A 180 10.95 3.53 -27.65
N GLY A 181 12.24 3.91 -27.49
CA GLY A 181 12.79 5.13 -28.10
C GLY A 181 12.43 6.42 -27.34
N TYR A 182 12.03 6.34 -26.10
CA TYR A 182 11.85 7.51 -25.23
C TYR A 182 13.19 7.95 -24.65
N ASP A 183 13.72 9.10 -25.07
CA ASP A 183 15.03 9.62 -24.63
C ASP A 183 15.11 9.87 -23.11
N VAL A 184 13.96 10.08 -22.48
CA VAL A 184 13.86 10.38 -21.03
C VAL A 184 13.84 9.14 -20.15
N VAL A 185 13.52 7.96 -20.69
CA VAL A 185 13.35 6.74 -19.91
C VAL A 185 14.67 6.10 -19.54
N GLN A 186 14.92 5.97 -18.23
CA GLN A 186 16.12 5.35 -17.66
C GLN A 186 15.74 4.19 -16.74
N ILE A 187 15.92 2.97 -17.20
CA ILE A 187 15.63 1.75 -16.43
C ILE A 187 16.95 1.20 -15.88
N ASN A 188 17.11 1.23 -14.57
CA ASN A 188 18.26 0.69 -13.83
C ASN A 188 17.85 0.32 -12.40
N ASP A 189 18.75 -0.27 -11.60
CA ASP A 189 18.45 -0.73 -10.25
C ASP A 189 17.89 0.39 -9.35
N ARG A 190 18.36 1.63 -9.47
CA ARG A 190 17.86 2.77 -8.72
C ARG A 190 16.41 3.11 -9.10
N THR A 191 16.15 3.24 -10.40
CA THR A 191 14.83 3.63 -10.90
C THR A 191 13.78 2.51 -10.77
N MET A 192 14.22 1.27 -10.60
CA MET A 192 13.38 0.11 -10.37
C MET A 192 13.22 -0.24 -8.88
N SER A 193 13.87 0.49 -7.98
CA SER A 193 13.95 0.11 -6.56
C SER A 193 12.58 -0.05 -5.89
N TRP A 194 11.64 0.87 -6.14
CA TRP A 194 10.28 0.78 -5.59
C TRP A 194 9.55 -0.48 -6.08
N LEU A 195 9.57 -0.72 -7.39
CA LEU A 195 8.93 -1.88 -8.00
C LEU A 195 9.58 -3.19 -7.55
N THR A 196 10.92 -3.22 -7.52
CA THR A 196 11.67 -4.41 -7.11
C THR A 196 11.46 -4.73 -5.63
N ALA A 197 11.39 -3.72 -4.78
CA ALA A 197 11.09 -3.90 -3.37
C ALA A 197 9.72 -4.57 -3.20
N HIS A 198 8.65 -4.03 -3.78
CA HIS A 198 7.31 -4.59 -3.67
C HIS A 198 7.16 -5.97 -4.34
N ALA A 199 7.81 -6.20 -5.48
CA ALA A 199 7.77 -7.50 -6.15
C ALA A 199 8.60 -8.59 -5.46
N SER A 200 9.56 -8.22 -4.60
CA SER A 200 10.44 -9.15 -3.88
C SER A 200 10.03 -9.37 -2.43
N TYR A 201 9.21 -8.52 -1.85
CA TYR A 201 8.60 -8.79 -0.57
C TYR A 201 7.76 -10.05 -0.71
N ASP A 202 8.25 -11.10 -0.10
CA ASP A 202 7.47 -12.28 0.22
C ASP A 202 6.13 -11.78 0.75
N ASP A 203 5.08 -11.97 0.02
CA ASP A 203 3.78 -11.33 0.14
C ASP A 203 3.04 -11.70 1.46
N LYS A 204 3.69 -11.39 2.60
CA LYS A 204 3.23 -11.72 3.95
C LYS A 204 2.50 -10.59 4.63
N HIS A 205 2.73 -9.33 4.20
CA HIS A 205 2.16 -8.18 4.87
C HIS A 205 0.62 -8.22 4.96
N PRO A 206 -0.13 -8.57 3.89
CA PRO A 206 -1.57 -8.69 3.98
C PRO A 206 -2.01 -9.81 4.93
N TYR A 207 -1.31 -10.95 4.93
CA TYR A 207 -1.59 -12.05 5.85
C TYR A 207 -1.25 -11.68 7.31
N GLU A 208 -0.15 -10.98 7.53
CA GLU A 208 0.22 -10.47 8.85
C GLU A 208 -0.79 -9.42 9.35
N ALA A 209 -1.27 -8.53 8.47
CA ALA A 209 -2.34 -7.58 8.76
C ALA A 209 -3.63 -8.32 9.17
N MET A 210 -4.00 -9.37 8.44
CA MET A 210 -5.17 -10.19 8.77
C MET A 210 -5.00 -10.89 10.12
N GLU A 211 -3.81 -11.38 10.48
CA GLU A 211 -3.58 -11.93 11.82
C GLU A 211 -3.83 -10.91 12.93
N ILE A 212 -3.39 -9.67 12.73
CA ILE A 212 -3.67 -8.59 13.70
C ILE A 212 -5.17 -8.27 13.76
N ILE A 213 -5.85 -8.22 12.61
CA ILE A 213 -7.29 -8.02 12.54
C ILE A 213 -8.02 -9.16 13.29
N LYS A 214 -7.60 -10.41 13.12
CA LYS A 214 -8.16 -11.58 13.84
C LYS A 214 -7.98 -11.48 15.35
N LEU A 215 -6.87 -10.90 15.82
CA LEU A 215 -6.61 -10.73 17.24
C LEU A 215 -7.42 -9.58 17.87
N LEU A 216 -7.79 -8.58 17.09
CA LEU A 216 -8.40 -7.35 17.59
C LEU A 216 -9.90 -7.22 17.31
N ALA A 217 -10.41 -7.81 16.22
CA ALA A 217 -11.83 -7.75 15.84
C ALA A 217 -12.62 -8.86 16.57
N ASN A 218 -12.98 -8.60 17.83
CA ASN A 218 -13.54 -9.62 18.72
C ASN A 218 -15.07 -9.75 18.61
N THR A 219 -15.75 -8.81 17.95
CA THR A 219 -17.20 -8.79 17.79
C THR A 219 -17.61 -8.77 16.32
N PRO A 220 -18.79 -9.31 15.96
CA PRO A 220 -19.30 -9.22 14.60
C PRO A 220 -19.38 -7.78 14.08
N GLU A 221 -19.71 -6.82 14.93
CA GLU A 221 -19.75 -5.41 14.56
C GLU A 221 -18.36 -4.85 14.18
N GLU A 222 -17.31 -5.20 14.93
CA GLU A 222 -15.94 -4.81 14.62
C GLU A 222 -15.44 -5.46 13.32
N GLN A 223 -15.80 -6.73 13.09
CA GLN A 223 -15.47 -7.47 11.87
C GLN A 223 -16.14 -6.84 10.64
N GLU A 224 -17.42 -6.49 10.74
CA GLU A 224 -18.16 -5.82 9.68
C GLU A 224 -17.61 -4.43 9.38
N LYS A 225 -17.31 -3.61 10.40
CA LYS A 225 -16.68 -2.30 10.22
C LYS A 225 -15.33 -2.41 9.53
N ALA A 226 -14.49 -3.37 9.95
CA ALA A 226 -13.19 -3.63 9.34
C ALA A 226 -13.32 -3.99 7.85
N LEU A 227 -14.27 -4.87 7.50
CA LEU A 227 -14.54 -5.24 6.11
C LEU A 227 -15.02 -4.04 5.29
N ASN A 228 -15.96 -3.26 5.83
CA ASN A 228 -16.54 -2.12 5.12
C ASN A 228 -15.49 -1.04 4.81
N VAL A 229 -14.57 -0.75 5.73
CA VAL A 229 -13.51 0.23 5.47
C VAL A 229 -12.48 -0.29 4.47
N ALA A 230 -12.16 -1.59 4.49
CA ALA A 230 -11.27 -2.20 3.51
C ALA A 230 -11.87 -2.18 2.10
N LYS A 231 -13.15 -2.55 1.96
CA LYS A 231 -13.89 -2.44 0.68
C LYS A 231 -13.88 -1.01 0.15
N ARG A 232 -14.16 -0.02 1.01
CA ARG A 232 -14.18 1.39 0.62
C ARG A 232 -12.80 1.88 0.17
N SER A 233 -11.71 1.43 0.78
CA SER A 233 -10.35 1.74 0.32
C SER A 233 -10.10 1.25 -1.11
N LEU A 234 -10.50 0.01 -1.40
CA LEU A 234 -10.35 -0.56 -2.75
C LEU A 234 -11.27 0.13 -3.77
N GLU A 235 -12.49 0.52 -3.38
CA GLU A 235 -13.39 1.31 -4.24
C GLU A 235 -12.77 2.65 -4.62
N TYR A 236 -12.18 3.38 -3.67
CA TYR A 236 -11.46 4.62 -3.96
C TYR A 236 -10.20 4.37 -4.79
N TYR A 237 -9.51 3.26 -4.57
CA TYR A 237 -8.35 2.90 -5.38
C TYR A 237 -8.74 2.68 -6.85
N ILE A 238 -9.85 1.97 -7.10
CA ILE A 238 -10.38 1.76 -8.45
C ILE A 238 -10.73 3.10 -9.11
N LEU A 239 -11.44 4.00 -8.40
CA LEU A 239 -11.76 5.33 -8.91
C LEU A 239 -10.51 6.16 -9.25
N ALA A 240 -9.46 6.06 -8.42
CA ALA A 240 -8.19 6.72 -8.67
C ALA A 240 -7.50 6.18 -9.94
N LEU A 241 -7.56 4.86 -10.16
CA LEU A 241 -7.02 4.22 -11.36
C LEU A 241 -7.83 4.57 -12.62
N ASP A 242 -9.16 4.64 -12.51
CA ASP A 242 -10.04 5.12 -13.59
C ASP A 242 -9.64 6.54 -14.00
N ASP A 243 -9.44 7.45 -13.03
CA ASP A 243 -9.01 8.82 -13.28
C ASP A 243 -7.62 8.89 -13.94
N CYS A 244 -6.66 8.09 -13.47
CA CYS A 244 -5.33 7.99 -14.08
C CYS A 244 -5.34 7.41 -15.50
N SER A 245 -6.39 6.70 -15.88
CA SER A 245 -6.54 6.08 -17.19
C SER A 245 -7.09 7.03 -18.27
N THR A 246 -7.45 8.26 -17.90
CA THR A 246 -8.00 9.26 -18.81
C THR A 246 -7.02 10.43 -18.96
N SER A 247 -6.80 10.84 -20.20
CA SER A 247 -6.09 12.09 -20.48
C SER A 247 -6.92 13.27 -19.99
N ALA A 248 -6.26 14.27 -19.41
CA ALA A 248 -6.88 15.48 -18.92
C ALA A 248 -7.45 16.33 -20.06
#